data_919f0ab6272d6f88b4bb19d36f5e2885
#
_entry.id   919f0ab6272d6f88b4bb19d36f5e2885
#
_cell.length_a   1.000
_cell.length_b   1.000
_cell.length_c   1.000
_cell.angle_alpha   90.00
_cell.angle_beta   90.00
_cell.angle_gamma   90.00
#
_symmetry.space_group_name_H-M   'P 1'
#
loop_
_entity.id
_entity.type
_entity.pdbx_description
1 polymer ?
#
loop_
_entity_poly.entity_id
_entity_poly.type
_entity_poly.pdbx_seq_one_letter_code
_entity_poly.pdbx_strand_id
1 'polypeptide(L)'
;VQSSWGDRQRRNPLETWLDNVDLLLLDEFCGIGGSAHKQGWWVKQTVELIEEIQRKWRAGELAVIMTTNVYPRQMFDMFHGNPAFRSRVLGMFTPCEMVGRDRRIDNVDLSAWGL
;
A
#
# COMPACT_ATOMS: atom_id res chain seq x y z
N VAL A 1 9.33 -33.11 7.60
CA VAL A 1 10.57 -32.50 8.11
C VAL A 1 11.19 -31.58 7.07
N GLN A 2 11.29 -32.08 5.86
CA GLN A 2 11.83 -31.29 4.76
C GLN A 2 11.05 -30.01 4.53
N SER A 3 9.73 -30.12 4.48
CA SER A 3 8.89 -28.94 4.26
C SER A 3 8.96 -27.96 5.43
N SER A 4 8.99 -28.47 6.65
CA SER A 4 9.12 -27.61 7.83
C SER A 4 10.45 -26.88 7.84
N TRP A 5 11.53 -27.58 7.50
CA TRP A 5 12.83 -26.96 7.38
C TRP A 5 12.86 -25.95 6.23
N GLY A 6 12.24 -26.31 5.11
CA GLY A 6 12.15 -25.44 3.96
C GLY A 6 11.37 -24.16 4.26
N ASP A 7 10.29 -24.27 5.04
CA ASP A 7 9.48 -23.12 5.42
C ASP A 7 10.26 -22.14 6.31
N ARG A 8 11.07 -22.65 7.21
CA ARG A 8 11.91 -21.80 8.02
C ARG A 8 13.02 -21.14 7.22
N GLN A 9 13.55 -21.84 6.24
CA GLN A 9 14.57 -21.31 5.36
C GLN A 9 13.96 -20.34 4.35
N ARG A 10 12.71 -20.56 3.98
CA ARG A 10 11.99 -19.76 3.01
C ARG A 10 11.10 -18.74 3.70
N ARG A 11 11.71 -17.89 4.48
CA ARG A 11 10.95 -16.77 5.04
C ARG A 11 10.31 -16.01 3.88
N ASN A 12 9.10 -15.49 4.13
CA ASN A 12 8.46 -14.59 3.18
C ASN A 12 9.49 -13.52 2.79
N PRO A 13 9.81 -13.36 1.49
CA PRO A 13 10.77 -12.33 1.07
C PRO A 13 10.41 -10.94 1.57
N LEU A 14 9.11 -10.69 1.71
CA LEU A 14 8.62 -9.43 2.22
C LEU A 14 9.00 -9.22 3.68
N GLU A 15 8.88 -10.24 4.51
CA GLU A 15 9.31 -10.16 5.92
C GLU A 15 10.79 -9.81 6.02
N THR A 16 11.60 -10.51 5.23
CA THR A 16 13.04 -10.28 5.21
C THR A 16 13.36 -8.85 4.78
N TRP A 17 12.67 -8.38 3.78
CA TRP A 17 12.86 -7.02 3.28
C TRP A 17 12.47 -5.97 4.32
N LEU A 18 11.34 -6.17 5.00
CA LEU A 18 10.86 -5.24 6.01
C LEU A 18 11.69 -5.23 7.29
N ASP A 19 12.45 -6.29 7.56
CA ASP A 19 13.27 -6.38 8.77
C ASP A 19 14.31 -5.26 8.88
N ASN A 20 14.72 -4.68 7.77
CA ASN A 20 15.76 -3.66 7.72
C ASN A 20 15.22 -2.29 7.33
N VAL A 21 13.93 -2.08 7.47
CA VAL A 21 13.25 -0.84 7.06
C VAL A 21 12.61 -0.20 8.27
N ASP A 22 12.90 1.08 8.49
CA ASP A 22 12.31 1.88 9.55
C ASP A 22 11.11 2.68 9.09
N LEU A 23 11.10 3.06 7.82
CA LEU A 23 10.03 3.82 7.21
C LEU A 23 9.70 3.22 5.85
N LEU A 24 8.44 2.89 5.64
CA LEU A 24 7.94 2.35 4.38
C LEU A 24 7.00 3.36 3.73
N LEU A 25 7.26 3.67 2.47
CA LEU A 25 6.38 4.48 1.66
C LEU A 25 5.70 3.57 0.64
N LEU A 26 4.38 3.49 0.72
CA LEU A 26 3.55 2.81 -0.28
C LEU A 26 3.00 3.89 -1.22
N ASP A 27 3.75 4.15 -2.30
CA ASP A 27 3.42 5.21 -3.23
C ASP A 27 2.43 4.73 -4.29
N GLU A 28 1.46 5.56 -4.59
CA GLU A 28 0.41 5.26 -5.56
C GLU A 28 -0.27 3.91 -5.30
N PHE A 29 -0.61 3.66 -4.05
CA PHE A 29 -1.29 2.44 -3.66
C PHE A 29 -2.61 2.33 -4.43
N CYS A 30 -2.90 1.15 -4.95
CA CYS A 30 -3.98 0.85 -5.88
C CYS A 30 -3.71 1.27 -7.32
N GLY A 31 -2.56 1.89 -7.60
CA GLY A 31 -2.17 2.26 -8.95
C GLY A 31 -2.93 3.44 -9.52
N ILE A 32 -2.68 3.72 -10.79
CA ILE A 32 -3.31 4.83 -11.50
C ILE A 32 -4.69 4.40 -12.00
N GLY A 33 -5.68 5.27 -11.80
CA GLY A 33 -7.01 5.06 -12.32
C GLY A 33 -7.79 3.91 -11.71
N GLY A 34 -7.47 3.50 -10.52
CA GLY A 34 -7.97 2.34 -9.82
C GLY A 34 -9.46 2.11 -9.76
N SER A 35 -10.14 2.09 -10.91
CA SER A 35 -11.58 1.90 -10.99
C SER A 35 -11.99 0.44 -11.12
N ALA A 36 -11.08 -0.45 -11.55
CA ALA A 36 -11.40 -1.86 -11.75
C ALA A 36 -11.16 -2.67 -10.49
N HIS A 37 -12.01 -3.67 -10.26
CA HIS A 37 -11.78 -4.64 -9.20
C HIS A 37 -10.53 -5.46 -9.52
N LYS A 38 -9.74 -5.73 -8.50
CA LYS A 38 -8.51 -6.49 -8.66
C LYS A 38 -8.79 -7.99 -8.65
N GLN A 39 -7.89 -8.75 -9.26
CA GLN A 39 -7.97 -10.20 -9.27
C GLN A 39 -7.87 -10.76 -7.84
N GLY A 40 -8.53 -11.89 -7.62
CA GLY A 40 -8.57 -12.50 -6.29
C GLY A 40 -7.20 -12.79 -5.70
N TRP A 41 -6.26 -13.28 -6.53
CA TRP A 41 -4.91 -13.56 -6.06
C TRP A 41 -4.18 -12.28 -5.66
N TRP A 42 -4.40 -11.19 -6.38
CA TRP A 42 -3.80 -9.89 -6.07
C TRP A 42 -4.34 -9.35 -4.74
N VAL A 43 -5.65 -9.48 -4.53
CA VAL A 43 -6.28 -9.08 -3.27
C VAL A 43 -5.66 -9.86 -2.12
N LYS A 44 -5.54 -11.16 -2.26
CA LYS A 44 -4.95 -12.01 -1.22
C LYS A 44 -3.53 -11.59 -0.89
N GLN A 45 -2.70 -11.39 -1.91
CA GLN A 45 -1.32 -10.98 -1.73
C GLN A 45 -1.22 -9.62 -1.03
N THR A 46 -2.08 -8.70 -1.41
CA THR A 46 -2.06 -7.36 -0.82
C THR A 46 -2.55 -7.37 0.62
N VAL A 47 -3.56 -8.18 0.92
CA VAL A 47 -4.04 -8.34 2.31
C VAL A 47 -2.91 -8.91 3.19
N GLU A 48 -2.19 -9.90 2.69
CA GLU A 48 -1.05 -10.48 3.41
C GLU A 48 0.06 -9.46 3.63
N LEU A 49 0.32 -8.63 2.63
CA LEU A 49 1.30 -7.53 2.75
C LEU A 49 0.90 -6.55 3.85
N ILE A 50 -0.33 -6.09 3.82
CA ILE A 50 -0.83 -5.14 4.81
C ILE A 50 -0.82 -5.75 6.21
N GLU A 51 -1.12 -7.03 6.33
CA GLU A 51 -1.06 -7.74 7.60
C GLU A 51 0.36 -7.75 8.17
N GLU A 52 1.35 -8.04 7.34
CA GLU A 52 2.75 -8.04 7.77
C GLU A 52 3.23 -6.65 8.16
N ILE A 53 2.85 -5.64 7.39
CA ILE A 53 3.15 -4.25 7.69
C ILE A 53 2.55 -3.85 9.03
N GLN A 54 1.30 -4.20 9.27
CA GLN A 54 0.62 -3.89 10.53
C GLN A 54 1.30 -4.55 11.71
N ARG A 55 1.74 -5.79 11.56
CA ARG A 55 2.44 -6.51 12.62
C ARG A 55 3.68 -5.75 13.06
N LYS A 56 4.48 -5.29 12.12
CA LYS A 56 5.69 -4.52 12.42
C LYS A 56 5.39 -3.13 12.95
N TRP A 57 4.36 -2.50 12.42
CA TRP A 57 3.93 -1.19 12.88
C TRP A 57 3.47 -1.24 14.34
N ARG A 58 2.70 -2.26 14.70
CA ARG A 58 2.24 -2.44 16.08
C ARG A 58 3.40 -2.71 17.04
N ALA A 59 4.42 -3.39 16.57
CA ALA A 59 5.62 -3.63 17.36
C ALA A 59 6.50 -2.39 17.54
N GLY A 60 6.14 -1.28 16.90
CA GLY A 60 6.93 -0.05 16.96
C GLY A 60 8.19 -0.11 16.11
N GLU A 61 8.27 -1.05 15.20
CA GLU A 61 9.46 -1.28 14.38
C GLU A 61 9.40 -0.59 13.01
N LEU A 62 8.24 -0.11 12.63
CA LEU A 62 8.01 0.41 11.28
C LEU A 62 7.04 1.58 11.30
N ALA A 63 7.41 2.67 10.63
CA ALA A 63 6.49 3.75 10.29
C ALA A 63 6.06 3.58 8.83
N VAL A 64 4.83 3.94 8.51
CA VAL A 64 4.27 3.72 7.17
C VAL A 64 3.58 4.97 6.67
N ILE A 65 3.87 5.33 5.43
CA ILE A 65 3.14 6.37 4.71
C ILE A 65 2.57 5.74 3.45
N MET A 66 1.31 6.03 3.17
CA MET A 66 0.67 5.55 1.96
C MET A 66 0.13 6.75 1.18
N THR A 67 0.41 6.79 -0.11
CA THR A 67 -0.22 7.72 -1.02
C THR A 67 -1.13 6.98 -1.97
N THR A 68 -2.23 7.60 -2.36
CA THR A 68 -3.18 6.99 -3.29
C THR A 68 -3.95 8.05 -4.02
N ASN A 69 -4.40 7.73 -5.22
CA ASN A 69 -5.24 8.60 -6.04
C ASN A 69 -6.72 8.26 -5.94
N VAL A 70 -7.07 7.34 -5.05
CA VAL A 70 -8.47 6.94 -4.87
C VAL A 70 -8.94 7.31 -3.47
N TYR A 71 -10.22 7.62 -3.35
CA TYR A 71 -10.81 7.85 -2.04
C TYR A 71 -10.91 6.52 -1.27
N PRO A 72 -10.90 6.59 0.07
CA PRO A 72 -10.94 5.36 0.89
C PRO A 72 -12.08 4.40 0.52
N ARG A 73 -13.26 4.93 0.22
CA ARG A 73 -14.39 4.09 -0.21
C ARG A 73 -14.05 3.30 -1.47
N GLN A 74 -13.47 3.97 -2.46
CA GLN A 74 -13.07 3.30 -3.70
C GLN A 74 -12.00 2.25 -3.44
N MET A 75 -11.07 2.56 -2.56
CA MET A 75 -10.03 1.60 -2.17
C MET A 75 -10.65 0.33 -1.59
N PHE A 76 -11.58 0.48 -0.67
CA PHE A 76 -12.24 -0.68 -0.06
C PHE A 76 -13.05 -1.49 -1.07
N ASP A 77 -13.69 -0.81 -2.02
CA ASP A 77 -14.43 -1.49 -3.10
C ASP A 77 -13.48 -2.29 -3.99
N MET A 78 -12.29 -1.77 -4.27
CA MET A 78 -11.29 -2.48 -5.07
C MET A 78 -10.84 -3.79 -4.42
N PHE A 79 -10.93 -3.89 -3.11
CA PHE A 79 -10.65 -5.09 -2.34
C PHE A 79 -11.92 -5.87 -2.01
N HIS A 80 -12.99 -5.65 -2.78
CA HIS A 80 -14.26 -6.37 -2.65
C HIS A 80 -14.86 -6.31 -1.23
N GLY A 81 -14.60 -5.20 -0.53
CA GLY A 81 -15.07 -5.04 0.84
C GLY A 81 -14.42 -5.99 1.83
N ASN A 82 -13.24 -6.51 1.52
CA ASN A 82 -12.53 -7.46 2.40
C ASN A 82 -12.41 -6.89 3.81
N PRO A 83 -13.02 -7.54 4.83
CA PRO A 83 -13.03 -7.01 6.19
C PRO A 83 -11.66 -6.89 6.82
N ALA A 84 -10.77 -7.83 6.53
CA ALA A 84 -9.42 -7.83 7.08
C ALA A 84 -8.63 -6.64 6.55
N PHE A 85 -8.69 -6.38 5.25
CA PHE A 85 -8.02 -5.24 4.64
C PHE A 85 -8.55 -3.93 5.23
N ARG A 86 -9.88 -3.79 5.23
CA ARG A 86 -10.54 -2.58 5.73
C ARG A 86 -10.17 -2.29 7.18
N SER A 87 -10.25 -3.30 8.03
CA SER A 87 -9.94 -3.16 9.44
C SER A 87 -8.51 -2.72 9.67
N ARG A 88 -7.57 -3.30 8.95
CA ARG A 88 -6.15 -2.97 9.10
C ARG A 88 -5.84 -1.56 8.63
N VAL A 89 -6.39 -1.16 7.50
CA VAL A 89 -6.18 0.19 6.97
C VAL A 89 -6.77 1.24 7.92
N LEU A 90 -7.98 1.02 8.39
CA LEU A 90 -8.63 1.95 9.33
C LEU A 90 -7.86 2.05 10.64
N GLY A 91 -7.28 0.95 11.10
CA GLY A 91 -6.54 0.92 12.35
C GLY A 91 -5.15 1.52 12.27
N MET A 92 -4.56 1.56 11.08
CA MET A 92 -3.18 1.98 10.88
C MET A 92 -3.02 3.40 10.38
N PHE A 93 -3.95 3.86 9.54
CA PHE A 93 -3.79 5.11 8.81
C PHE A 93 -4.78 6.18 9.23
N THR A 94 -4.33 7.42 9.21
CA THR A 94 -5.19 8.60 9.30
C THR A 94 -5.20 9.24 7.92
N PRO A 95 -6.37 9.36 7.28
CA PRO A 95 -6.44 9.97 5.96
C PRO A 95 -6.18 11.47 6.00
N CYS A 96 -5.47 11.94 4.98
CA CYS A 96 -5.22 13.35 4.78
C CYS A 96 -5.46 13.66 3.32
N GLU A 97 -6.49 14.43 3.03
CA GLU A 97 -6.79 14.78 1.65
C GLU A 97 -5.90 15.93 1.21
N MET A 98 -5.19 15.70 0.11
CA MET A 98 -4.35 16.72 -0.50
C MET A 98 -5.12 17.39 -1.61
N VAL A 99 -5.46 18.66 -1.41
CA VAL A 99 -6.24 19.45 -2.35
C VAL A 99 -5.41 20.60 -2.90
N GLY A 100 -5.83 21.12 -4.04
CA GLY A 100 -5.15 22.24 -4.67
C GLY A 100 -4.74 21.89 -6.10
N ARG A 101 -4.07 22.84 -6.75
CA ARG A 101 -3.62 22.63 -8.11
C ARG A 101 -2.36 21.79 -8.15
N ASP A 102 -2.08 21.23 -9.32
CA ASP A 102 -0.86 20.49 -9.55
C ASP A 102 0.35 21.43 -9.52
N ARG A 103 1.13 21.36 -8.45
CA ARG A 103 2.30 22.20 -8.25
C ARG A 103 3.50 21.78 -9.09
N ARG A 104 3.45 20.61 -9.69
CA ARG A 104 4.57 20.11 -10.51
C ARG A 104 4.76 20.95 -11.77
N ILE A 105 3.72 21.66 -12.20
CA ILE A 105 3.77 22.49 -13.39
C ILE A 105 4.06 23.97 -13.13
N ASP A 106 4.25 24.38 -11.88
CA ASP A 106 4.42 25.79 -11.52
C ASP A 106 5.62 26.46 -12.20
N ASN A 107 6.68 25.71 -12.44
CA ASN A 107 7.90 26.21 -13.09
C ASN A 107 8.14 25.59 -14.44
N VAL A 108 7.11 25.04 -15.07
CA VAL A 108 7.21 24.39 -16.38
C VAL A 108 6.76 25.36 -17.45
N ASP A 109 7.56 25.49 -18.49
CA ASP A 109 7.15 26.24 -19.69
C ASP A 109 6.22 25.36 -20.53
N LEU A 110 4.93 25.52 -20.32
CA LEU A 110 3.91 24.73 -21.01
C LEU A 110 3.91 24.97 -22.51
N SER A 111 4.33 26.15 -22.97
CA SER A 111 4.38 26.45 -24.40
C SER A 111 5.40 25.56 -25.12
N ALA A 112 6.49 25.18 -24.44
CA ALA A 112 7.47 24.24 -24.97
C ALA A 112 6.88 22.86 -25.26
N TRP A 113 5.78 22.51 -24.57
CA TRP A 113 5.05 21.25 -24.75
C TRP A 113 3.88 21.37 -25.72
N GLY A 114 3.66 22.54 -26.28
CA GLY A 114 2.51 22.78 -27.15
C GLY A 114 1.18 22.96 -26.42
N LEU A 115 1.25 23.32 -25.14
CA LEU A 115 0.05 23.47 -24.31
C LEU A 115 -0.32 24.91 -24.01
#